data_a3542c765359a5ad3b7b18402290fe45
#
_entry.id   a3542c765359a5ad3b7b18402290fe45
#
_cell.length_a   1.000
_cell.length_b   1.000
_cell.length_c   1.000
_cell.angle_alpha   90.00
_cell.angle_beta   90.00
_cell.angle_gamma   90.00
#
_symmetry.space_group_name_H-M   'P 1'
#
loop_
_entity.id
_entity.type
_entity.pdbx_description
1 polymer ?
#
loop_
_entity_poly.entity_id
_entity_poly.type
_entity_poly.pdbx_seq_one_letter_code
_entity_poly.pdbx_strand_id
1 'polypeptide(L)' 'MNEQIIPGSFVHHPKEKNWGIGQVQSKIGDIITVNFENVGKKVINGNVINLEKFKINGNK' A
#
# COMPACT_ATOMS: atom_id res chain seq x y z
N MET A 1 -5.16 11.84 1.20
CA MET A 1 -4.74 10.94 0.13
C MET A 1 -3.78 9.90 0.71
N ASN A 2 -2.54 9.85 0.24
CA ASN A 2 -1.61 8.83 0.71
C ASN A 2 -0.64 9.35 1.77
N GLU A 3 -1.00 10.42 2.44
CA GLU A 3 -0.08 11.07 3.40
C GLU A 3 0.30 10.18 4.56
N GLN A 4 -0.60 9.32 4.97
CA GLN A 4 -0.34 8.43 6.10
C GLN A 4 0.27 7.10 5.66
N ILE A 5 0.52 6.94 4.38
CA ILE A 5 1.14 5.75 3.84
C ILE A 5 2.65 5.98 3.85
N ILE A 6 3.35 5.26 4.68
CA ILE A 6 4.80 5.40 4.84
C ILE A 6 5.45 4.02 4.70
N PRO A 7 6.76 3.97 4.48
CA PRO A 7 7.44 2.67 4.43
C PRO A 7 7.14 1.85 5.68
N GLY A 8 6.84 0.59 5.49
CA GLY A 8 6.43 -0.31 6.55
C GLY A 8 4.92 -0.41 6.74
N SER A 9 4.14 0.53 6.21
CA SER A 9 2.69 0.47 6.31
C SER A 9 2.15 -0.72 5.56
N PHE A 10 1.04 -1.27 6.07
CA PHE A 10 0.31 -2.32 5.37
C PHE A 10 -0.90 -1.70 4.69
N VAL A 11 -1.11 -2.08 3.43
CA VAL A 11 -2.15 -1.48 2.60
C VAL A 11 -2.78 -2.54 1.73
N HIS A 12 -3.91 -2.20 1.12
CA HIS A 12 -4.39 -2.96 -0.03
C HIS A 12 -4.81 -2.02 -1.13
N HIS A 13 -4.76 -2.55 -2.35
CA HIS A 13 -5.13 -1.79 -3.53
C HIS A 13 -6.65 -1.75 -3.61
N PRO A 14 -7.25 -0.57 -3.74
CA PRO A 14 -8.71 -0.46 -3.68
C PRO A 14 -9.42 -1.15 -4.83
N LYS A 15 -8.75 -1.30 -5.96
CA LYS A 15 -9.35 -1.92 -7.16
C LYS A 15 -8.81 -3.29 -7.47
N GLU A 16 -7.77 -3.72 -6.75
CA GLU A 16 -7.13 -5.01 -6.99
C GLU A 16 -7.05 -5.76 -5.68
N LYS A 17 -8.19 -6.04 -5.11
CA LYS A 17 -8.22 -6.64 -3.77
C LYS A 17 -7.65 -8.04 -3.74
N ASN A 18 -7.67 -8.72 -4.87
CA ASN A 18 -7.07 -10.05 -4.97
C ASN A 18 -5.55 -10.03 -4.94
N TRP A 19 -4.93 -8.84 -4.98
CA TRP A 19 -3.48 -8.75 -4.76
C TRP A 19 -3.11 -9.05 -3.32
N GLY A 20 -4.07 -8.96 -2.42
CA GLY A 20 -3.83 -9.23 -1.00
C GLY A 20 -3.24 -8.04 -0.29
N ILE A 21 -2.72 -8.30 0.91
CA ILE A 21 -2.11 -7.24 1.72
C ILE A 21 -0.74 -6.91 1.14
N GLY A 22 -0.44 -5.62 1.05
CA GLY A 22 0.86 -5.16 0.61
C GLY A 22 1.58 -4.43 1.71
N GLN A 23 2.89 -4.49 1.71
CA GLN A 23 3.71 -3.69 2.61
C GLN A 23 4.46 -2.66 1.79
N VAL A 24 4.33 -1.41 2.19
CA VAL A 24 5.00 -0.30 1.51
C VAL A 24 6.49 -0.39 1.77
N GLN A 25 7.27 -0.38 0.70
CA GLN A 25 8.73 -0.46 0.78
C GLN A 25 9.36 0.91 0.64
N SER A 26 8.80 1.76 -0.20
CA SER A 26 9.30 3.12 -0.36
C SER A 26 8.19 4.02 -0.84
N LYS A 27 8.37 5.30 -0.59
CA LYS A 27 7.47 6.33 -1.08
C LYS A 27 8.31 7.54 -1.42
N ILE A 28 8.41 7.85 -2.69
CA ILE A 28 9.21 8.97 -3.19
C ILE A 28 8.27 9.84 -3.98
N GLY A 29 7.94 11.01 -3.45
CA GLY A 29 6.90 11.84 -4.04
C GLY A 29 5.60 11.06 -4.11
N ASP A 30 5.05 10.92 -5.30
CA ASP A 30 3.82 10.18 -5.52
C ASP A 30 4.03 8.72 -5.90
N ILE A 31 5.28 8.29 -5.98
CA ILE A 31 5.58 6.92 -6.42
C ILE A 31 5.75 6.05 -5.19
N ILE A 32 4.90 5.06 -5.08
CA ILE A 32 4.85 4.18 -3.92
C ILE A 32 5.14 2.76 -4.37
N THR A 33 6.19 2.18 -3.82
CA THR A 33 6.53 0.78 -4.12
C THR A 33 5.98 -0.11 -3.02
N VAL A 34 5.19 -1.09 -3.40
CA VAL A 34 4.50 -1.97 -2.46
C VAL A 34 4.74 -3.41 -2.86
N ASN A 35 5.00 -4.24 -1.87
CA ASN A 35 5.13 -5.68 -2.09
C ASN A 35 3.84 -6.35 -1.60
N PHE A 36 3.05 -6.87 -2.55
CA PHE A 36 1.77 -7.50 -2.27
C PHE A 36 1.92 -9.00 -2.11
N GLU A 37 1.12 -9.59 -1.24
CA GLU A 37 1.19 -11.02 -0.94
C GLU A 37 1.08 -11.90 -2.18
N ASN A 38 0.16 -11.55 -3.07
CA ASN A 38 -0.20 -12.46 -4.14
C ASN A 38 0.41 -12.12 -5.48
N VAL A 39 0.98 -10.92 -5.63
CA VAL A 39 1.52 -10.49 -6.92
C VAL A 39 2.93 -9.92 -6.84
N GLY A 40 3.48 -9.80 -5.63
CA GLY A 40 4.83 -9.27 -5.45
C GLY A 40 4.89 -7.76 -5.57
N LYS A 41 6.04 -7.28 -6.00
CA LYS A 41 6.32 -5.85 -6.01
C LYS A 41 5.55 -5.15 -7.13
N LYS A 42 4.90 -4.06 -6.76
CA LYS A 42 4.20 -3.19 -7.71
C LYS A 42 4.56 -1.75 -7.41
N VAL A 43 4.65 -0.95 -8.46
CA VAL A 43 4.90 0.48 -8.34
C VAL A 43 3.56 1.18 -8.56
N ILE A 44 3.15 1.96 -7.57
CA ILE A 44 1.82 2.58 -7.56
C ILE A 44 2.00 4.09 -7.74
N ASN A 45 1.22 4.67 -8.65
CA ASN A 45 1.17 6.12 -8.81
C ASN A 45 0.14 6.67 -7.84
N GLY A 46 0.62 7.31 -6.78
CA GLY A 46 -0.24 7.83 -5.71
C GLY A 46 -1.14 8.98 -6.12
N ASN A 47 -0.88 9.59 -7.28
CA ASN A 47 -1.81 10.60 -7.82
C ASN A 47 -3.07 9.99 -8.38
N VAL A 48 -3.00 8.73 -8.77
CA VAL A 48 -4.11 8.04 -9.42
C VAL A 48 -4.79 7.09 -8.46
N ILE A 49 -4.00 6.40 -7.65
CA ILE A 49 -4.49 5.35 -6.75
C ILE A 49 -4.35 5.81 -5.32
N ASN A 50 -5.43 5.75 -4.57
CA ASN A 50 -5.44 6.07 -3.15
C ASN A 50 -5.47 4.74 -2.39
N LEU A 51 -4.30 4.28 -1.96
CA LEU A 51 -4.18 3.00 -1.27
C LEU A 51 -4.95 3.02 0.04
N GLU A 52 -5.56 1.90 0.37
CA GLU A 52 -6.29 1.75 1.62
C GLU A 52 -5.37 1.19 2.67
N LYS A 53 -5.23 1.91 3.77
CA LYS A 53 -4.37 1.46 4.85
C LYS A 53 -5.02 0.29 5.57
N PHE A 54 -4.27 -0.77 5.71
CA PHE A 54 -4.73 -1.95 6.43
C PHE A 54 -4.27 -1.82 7.87
N LYS A 55 -5.22 -1.80 8.78
CA LYS A 55 -4.88 -1.71 10.20
C LYS A 55 -4.75 -3.10 10.77
N ILE A 56 -3.56 -3.40 11.22
CA ILE A 56 -3.38 -4.58 12.03
C ILE A 56 -3.75 -4.16 13.44
N ASN A 57 -4.86 -4.65 13.90
CA ASN A 57 -5.37 -4.27 15.17
C ASN A 57 -4.67 -5.07 16.25
N GLY A 58 -3.87 -4.45 16.91
CA GLY A 58 -3.32 -5.04 18.11
C GLY A 58 -4.27 -4.85 19.26
N ASN A 59 -4.66 -4.49 19.45
CA ASN A 59 -5.36 -4.18 20.35
C ASN A 59 -5.61 -3.10 20.74
N LYS A 60 -5.47 -2.93 20.75
CA LYS A 60 -5.60 -2.23 21.11
C LYS A 60 -5.83 -1.98 21.17
#